data_037c384159e28edeedeb4f0302e55bfe
#
_entry.id   037c384159e28edeedeb4f0302e55bfe
#
_cell.length_a   1.000
_cell.length_b   1.000
_cell.length_c   1.000
_cell.angle_alpha   90.00
_cell.angle_beta   90.00
_cell.angle_gamma   90.00
#
_symmetry.space_group_name_H-M   'P 1'
#
loop_
_entity.id
_entity.type
_entity.pdbx_description
1 polymer ?
#
loop_
_entity_poly.entity_id
_entity_poly.type
_entity_poly.pdbx_seq_one_letter_code
_entity_poly.pdbx_strand_id
1 'polypeptide(L)'
;MPKDPRIKKVLVIGSGPIIIGQAAEFDYSGTQACRALKSEGVETVLVNSNPATIMTDPDIADHVYIEPLTAEVIERIIEKEKPDAILPNLGGQMGLNLSMELARSGFLDRSGVRLLACKPDTIDRAEDRQLFKDTMEKLHQPIIPSKVVEDLDDALDFAEVIGYPVIVPPPLTMGGTGGGICEDREKLHEIATNGLRLSPIHQILVEKCISGWKEIEYEVMRDSKGNVITVCNMENLDPVGIHTGDSIVLAPSQPLSDKEYQMLRTAALDIITELGIEGGCNCQFALKPDSFEYAVIEVNPRVSRSSALASKATGYPIAKVATKIALGYTLDEITNDVTGETCACFEPALDYVVVKYPK
;
A
#
# COMPACT_ATOMS: atom_id res chain seq x y z
N MET A 1 11.22 -6.88 -28.11
CA MET A 1 10.56 -5.67 -27.56
C MET A 1 10.02 -6.04 -26.19
N PRO A 2 10.34 -5.36 -25.14
CA PRO A 2 10.00 -5.75 -23.78
C PRO A 2 8.52 -5.64 -23.47
N LYS A 3 7.77 -4.71 -24.10
CA LYS A 3 6.33 -4.52 -23.91
C LYS A 3 5.52 -5.75 -24.43
N ASP A 4 4.55 -6.20 -23.65
CA ASP A 4 3.58 -7.20 -24.11
C ASP A 4 2.76 -6.67 -25.32
N PRO A 5 2.93 -7.22 -26.52
CA PRO A 5 2.28 -6.72 -27.73
C PRO A 5 0.75 -6.91 -27.74
N ARG A 6 0.23 -7.68 -26.81
CA ARG A 6 -1.22 -7.92 -26.64
C ARG A 6 -1.92 -6.81 -25.92
N ILE A 7 -1.17 -5.90 -25.23
CA ILE A 7 -1.73 -4.76 -24.52
C ILE A 7 -1.73 -3.55 -25.44
N LYS A 8 -2.88 -3.15 -25.93
CA LYS A 8 -3.08 -1.98 -26.80
C LYS A 8 -3.95 -0.92 -26.17
N LYS A 9 -4.90 -1.33 -25.32
CA LYS A 9 -5.82 -0.44 -24.61
C LYS A 9 -5.91 -0.86 -23.15
N VAL A 10 -5.75 0.11 -22.24
CA VAL A 10 -5.74 -0.11 -20.78
C VAL A 10 -6.75 0.80 -20.09
N LEU A 11 -7.57 0.22 -19.22
CA LEU A 11 -8.42 0.96 -18.28
C LEU A 11 -7.64 1.25 -16.99
N VAL A 12 -7.52 2.52 -16.66
CA VAL A 12 -6.96 3.02 -15.40
C VAL A 12 -8.11 3.38 -14.46
N ILE A 13 -8.13 2.82 -13.27
CA ILE A 13 -9.12 3.16 -12.23
C ILE A 13 -8.50 4.23 -11.32
N GLY A 14 -9.17 5.35 -11.19
CA GLY A 14 -8.76 6.45 -10.32
C GLY A 14 -9.03 6.19 -8.84
N SER A 15 -8.69 7.15 -8.00
CA SER A 15 -8.74 7.04 -6.54
C SER A 15 -10.09 7.39 -5.90
N GLY A 16 -11.06 7.80 -6.73
CA GLY A 16 -12.38 8.18 -6.22
C GLY A 16 -12.46 9.62 -5.73
N PRO A 17 -13.36 9.90 -4.77
CA PRO A 17 -13.55 11.25 -4.23
C PRO A 17 -12.31 11.75 -3.50
N ILE A 18 -12.11 13.07 -3.48
CA ILE A 18 -11.06 13.69 -2.71
C ILE A 18 -11.33 13.50 -1.22
N ILE A 19 -10.47 12.73 -0.58
CA ILE A 19 -10.33 12.76 0.87
C ILE A 19 -9.19 13.72 1.15
N ILE A 20 -9.42 14.74 1.97
CA ILE A 20 -8.40 15.72 2.35
C ILE A 20 -7.16 14.96 2.87
N GLY A 21 -5.98 15.32 2.38
CA GLY A 21 -4.72 14.65 2.72
C GLY A 21 -4.38 13.40 1.89
N GLN A 22 -5.24 12.96 0.95
CA GLN A 22 -4.97 11.76 0.12
C GLN A 22 -5.02 12.01 -1.39
N ALA A 23 -5.76 13.02 -1.82
CA ALA A 23 -6.14 13.17 -3.22
C ALA A 23 -4.99 13.49 -4.16
N ALA A 24 -4.07 14.36 -3.73
CA ALA A 24 -3.04 14.88 -4.61
C ALA A 24 -2.03 13.80 -5.03
N GLU A 25 -1.66 12.90 -4.12
CA GLU A 25 -0.70 11.83 -4.39
C GLU A 25 -1.24 10.79 -5.37
N PHE A 26 -2.50 10.40 -5.22
CA PHE A 26 -3.12 9.45 -6.15
C PHE A 26 -3.49 10.09 -7.49
N ASP A 27 -3.85 11.38 -7.50
CA ASP A 27 -4.04 12.14 -8.72
C ASP A 27 -2.75 12.21 -9.53
N TYR A 28 -1.62 12.50 -8.89
CA TYR A 28 -0.30 12.42 -9.49
C TYR A 28 -0.01 11.03 -10.06
N SER A 29 -0.23 9.97 -9.29
CA SER A 29 0.07 8.59 -9.70
C SER A 29 -0.76 8.16 -10.91
N GLY A 30 -2.08 8.43 -10.91
CA GLY A 30 -2.97 8.14 -12.03
C GLY A 30 -2.62 8.93 -13.29
N THR A 31 -2.27 10.21 -13.13
CA THR A 31 -1.80 11.05 -14.24
C THR A 31 -0.52 10.50 -14.87
N GLN A 32 0.46 10.12 -14.04
CA GLN A 32 1.72 9.53 -14.52
C GLN A 32 1.51 8.19 -15.21
N ALA A 33 0.56 7.38 -14.72
CA ALA A 33 0.19 6.13 -15.38
C ALA A 33 -0.34 6.37 -16.79
N CYS A 34 -1.31 7.25 -16.96
CA CYS A 34 -1.87 7.57 -18.27
C CYS A 34 -0.78 8.10 -19.23
N ARG A 35 0.09 9.00 -18.74
CA ARG A 35 1.21 9.52 -19.54
C ARG A 35 2.20 8.43 -19.94
N ALA A 36 2.54 7.51 -19.03
CA ALA A 36 3.43 6.39 -19.31
C ALA A 36 2.82 5.45 -20.35
N LEU A 37 1.54 5.10 -20.22
CA LEU A 37 0.82 4.28 -21.20
C LEU A 37 0.81 4.93 -22.58
N LYS A 38 0.47 6.23 -22.68
CA LYS A 38 0.49 6.99 -23.95
C LYS A 38 1.87 7.03 -24.57
N SER A 39 2.93 7.21 -23.78
CA SER A 39 4.32 7.22 -24.29
C SER A 39 4.74 5.87 -24.88
N GLU A 40 4.11 4.78 -24.43
CA GLU A 40 4.31 3.44 -24.97
C GLU A 40 3.34 3.09 -26.11
N GLY A 41 2.54 4.06 -26.59
CA GLY A 41 1.57 3.88 -27.65
C GLY A 41 0.39 2.97 -27.26
N VAL A 42 0.00 3.00 -25.99
CA VAL A 42 -1.16 2.30 -25.44
C VAL A 42 -2.31 3.29 -25.31
N GLU A 43 -3.47 2.94 -25.86
CA GLU A 43 -4.70 3.71 -25.72
C GLU A 43 -5.19 3.65 -24.29
N THR A 44 -5.56 4.80 -23.73
CA THR A 44 -5.89 4.96 -22.32
C THR A 44 -7.36 5.27 -22.11
N VAL A 45 -7.99 4.49 -21.25
CA VAL A 45 -9.33 4.77 -20.71
C VAL A 45 -9.16 5.07 -19.23
N LEU A 46 -9.64 6.21 -18.76
CA LEU A 46 -9.61 6.58 -17.35
C LEU A 46 -11.03 6.68 -16.80
N VAL A 47 -11.27 6.10 -15.64
CA VAL A 47 -12.49 6.33 -14.86
C VAL A 47 -12.14 6.89 -13.49
N ASN A 48 -12.76 8.01 -13.10
CA ASN A 48 -12.68 8.57 -11.76
C ASN A 48 -13.98 9.32 -11.42
N SER A 49 -14.40 9.27 -10.16
CA SER A 49 -15.63 9.95 -9.74
C SER A 49 -15.46 11.45 -9.48
N ASN A 50 -14.23 11.93 -9.41
CA ASN A 50 -13.93 13.31 -9.10
C ASN A 50 -13.54 14.10 -10.36
N PRO A 51 -14.34 15.11 -10.76
CA PRO A 51 -14.03 15.94 -11.91
C PRO A 51 -12.93 16.99 -11.67
N ALA A 52 -12.54 17.21 -10.42
CA ALA A 52 -11.58 18.26 -10.05
C ALA A 52 -10.15 17.76 -9.90
N THR A 53 -9.82 16.62 -10.51
CA THR A 53 -8.47 16.05 -10.49
C THR A 53 -7.74 16.31 -11.81
N ILE A 54 -6.40 16.36 -11.78
CA ILE A 54 -5.58 16.51 -12.99
C ILE A 54 -5.76 15.28 -13.89
N MET A 55 -5.89 14.07 -13.31
CA MET A 55 -6.06 12.85 -14.10
C MET A 55 -7.31 12.88 -14.97
N THR A 56 -8.38 13.58 -14.57
CA THR A 56 -9.62 13.71 -15.34
C THR A 56 -9.60 14.84 -16.38
N ASP A 57 -8.48 15.54 -16.54
CA ASP A 57 -8.28 16.46 -17.62
C ASP A 57 -8.34 15.72 -18.97
N PRO A 58 -9.10 16.25 -19.97
CA PRO A 58 -9.29 15.59 -21.26
C PRO A 58 -7.99 15.26 -22.02
N ASP A 59 -6.90 15.99 -21.74
CA ASP A 59 -5.61 15.76 -22.39
C ASP A 59 -4.79 14.62 -21.78
N ILE A 60 -5.19 14.12 -20.60
CA ILE A 60 -4.44 13.09 -19.86
C ILE A 60 -4.69 11.69 -20.43
N ALA A 61 -5.93 11.30 -20.61
CA ALA A 61 -6.31 10.01 -21.19
C ALA A 61 -7.01 10.20 -22.54
N ASP A 62 -7.05 9.14 -23.36
CA ASP A 62 -7.76 9.19 -24.65
C ASP A 62 -9.27 9.16 -24.45
N HIS A 63 -9.74 8.45 -23.40
CA HIS A 63 -11.13 8.42 -22.98
C HIS A 63 -11.21 8.67 -21.48
N VAL A 64 -11.98 9.69 -21.07
CA VAL A 64 -12.18 10.05 -19.66
C VAL A 64 -13.65 9.85 -19.28
N TYR A 65 -13.86 9.05 -18.23
CA TYR A 65 -15.16 8.80 -17.61
C TYR A 65 -15.20 9.42 -16.22
N ILE A 66 -16.08 10.38 -16.03
CA ILE A 66 -16.37 10.97 -14.71
C ILE A 66 -17.65 10.31 -14.22
N GLU A 67 -17.48 9.16 -13.58
CA GLU A 67 -18.57 8.28 -13.18
C GLU A 67 -18.35 7.71 -11.77
N PRO A 68 -19.39 7.27 -11.07
CA PRO A 68 -19.23 6.58 -9.79
C PRO A 68 -18.32 5.36 -9.92
N LEU A 69 -17.41 5.20 -8.96
CA LEU A 69 -16.51 4.04 -8.90
C LEU A 69 -17.23 2.86 -8.23
N THR A 70 -18.05 2.16 -9.02
CA THR A 70 -18.73 0.92 -8.64
C THR A 70 -18.43 -0.18 -9.67
N ALA A 71 -18.48 -1.45 -9.25
CA ALA A 71 -18.24 -2.58 -10.16
C ALA A 71 -19.15 -2.52 -11.38
N GLU A 72 -20.46 -2.23 -11.19
CA GLU A 72 -21.44 -2.13 -12.27
C GLU A 72 -21.07 -1.06 -13.32
N VAL A 73 -20.62 0.11 -12.91
CA VAL A 73 -20.21 1.18 -13.83
C VAL A 73 -18.93 0.76 -14.58
N ILE A 74 -17.98 0.16 -13.89
CA ILE A 74 -16.73 -0.30 -14.51
C ILE A 74 -17.00 -1.41 -15.51
N GLU A 75 -17.88 -2.36 -15.20
CA GLU A 75 -18.31 -3.40 -16.13
C GLU A 75 -18.87 -2.79 -17.42
N ARG A 76 -19.76 -1.82 -17.33
CA ARG A 76 -20.33 -1.11 -18.49
C ARG A 76 -19.26 -0.39 -19.32
N ILE A 77 -18.28 0.24 -18.66
CA ILE A 77 -17.17 0.91 -19.35
C ILE A 77 -16.32 -0.16 -20.09
N ILE A 78 -16.02 -1.28 -19.45
CA ILE A 78 -15.27 -2.38 -20.07
C ILE A 78 -16.01 -2.95 -21.27
N GLU A 79 -17.32 -3.18 -21.18
CA GLU A 79 -18.12 -3.68 -22.30
C GLU A 79 -18.15 -2.71 -23.50
N LYS A 80 -18.14 -1.40 -23.21
CA LYS A 80 -18.13 -0.35 -24.23
C LYS A 80 -16.76 -0.16 -24.87
N GLU A 81 -15.72 0.01 -24.04
CA GLU A 81 -14.37 0.36 -24.46
C GLU A 81 -13.52 -0.85 -24.88
N LYS A 82 -13.86 -2.03 -24.37
CA LYS A 82 -13.16 -3.29 -24.61
C LYS A 82 -11.64 -3.19 -24.42
N PRO A 83 -11.18 -2.76 -23.25
CA PRO A 83 -9.76 -2.69 -22.97
C PRO A 83 -9.17 -4.11 -22.91
N ASP A 84 -7.88 -4.26 -23.22
CA ASP A 84 -7.16 -5.52 -23.06
C ASP A 84 -6.86 -5.83 -21.60
N ALA A 85 -6.74 -4.77 -20.78
CA ALA A 85 -6.34 -4.91 -19.38
C ALA A 85 -6.82 -3.73 -18.51
N ILE A 86 -6.81 -3.98 -17.18
CA ILE A 86 -7.05 -2.99 -16.13
C ILE A 86 -5.76 -2.76 -15.36
N LEU A 87 -5.45 -1.50 -15.04
CA LEU A 87 -4.35 -1.09 -14.18
C LEU A 87 -4.91 -0.44 -12.89
N PRO A 88 -5.07 -1.20 -11.79
CA PRO A 88 -5.76 -0.73 -10.59
C PRO A 88 -4.84 -0.09 -9.55
N ASN A 89 -3.57 -0.50 -9.49
CA ASN A 89 -2.65 -0.26 -8.38
C ASN A 89 -2.13 1.17 -8.26
N LEU A 90 -2.59 2.08 -9.12
CA LEU A 90 -2.28 3.51 -9.10
C LEU A 90 -3.44 4.39 -8.61
N GLY A 91 -4.63 3.79 -8.43
CA GLY A 91 -5.84 4.42 -7.89
C GLY A 91 -6.04 4.23 -6.38
N GLY A 92 -4.99 3.89 -5.65
CA GLY A 92 -5.09 3.62 -4.21
C GLY A 92 -5.95 2.40 -3.88
N GLN A 93 -6.50 2.37 -2.67
CA GLN A 93 -7.31 1.25 -2.18
C GLN A 93 -8.60 1.05 -2.97
N MET A 94 -9.22 2.15 -3.44
CA MET A 94 -10.45 2.08 -4.21
C MET A 94 -10.28 1.28 -5.51
N GLY A 95 -9.23 1.59 -6.28
CA GLY A 95 -8.92 0.86 -7.51
C GLY A 95 -8.66 -0.62 -7.27
N LEU A 96 -7.94 -0.92 -6.19
CA LEU A 96 -7.60 -2.29 -5.81
C LEU A 96 -8.86 -3.08 -5.41
N ASN A 97 -9.70 -2.55 -4.53
CA ASN A 97 -10.93 -3.19 -4.07
C ASN A 97 -11.90 -3.49 -5.22
N LEU A 98 -12.10 -2.53 -6.13
CA LEU A 98 -12.96 -2.72 -7.31
C LEU A 98 -12.42 -3.80 -8.25
N SER A 99 -11.12 -3.86 -8.43
CA SER A 99 -10.50 -4.91 -9.26
C SER A 99 -10.66 -6.29 -8.64
N MET A 100 -10.58 -6.40 -7.32
CA MET A 100 -10.85 -7.64 -6.60
C MET A 100 -12.31 -8.05 -6.69
N GLU A 101 -13.24 -7.10 -6.59
CA GLU A 101 -14.68 -7.36 -6.78
C GLU A 101 -14.96 -7.90 -8.19
N LEU A 102 -14.42 -7.28 -9.23
CA LEU A 102 -14.53 -7.73 -10.62
C LEU A 102 -13.90 -9.11 -10.85
N ALA A 103 -12.75 -9.39 -10.21
CA ALA A 103 -12.10 -10.70 -10.30
C ALA A 103 -12.94 -11.77 -9.61
N ARG A 104 -13.39 -11.52 -8.37
CA ARG A 104 -14.18 -12.48 -7.57
C ARG A 104 -15.56 -12.75 -8.17
N SER A 105 -16.18 -11.79 -8.84
CA SER A 105 -17.44 -12.00 -9.59
C SER A 105 -17.26 -12.86 -10.85
N GLY A 106 -16.02 -13.15 -11.25
CA GLY A 106 -15.69 -13.84 -12.50
C GLY A 106 -15.90 -12.97 -13.75
N PHE A 107 -16.13 -11.66 -13.59
CA PHE A 107 -16.35 -10.76 -14.73
C PHE A 107 -15.09 -10.64 -15.59
N LEU A 108 -13.91 -10.54 -14.98
CA LEU A 108 -12.65 -10.40 -15.72
C LEU A 108 -12.39 -11.63 -16.60
N ASP A 109 -12.66 -12.84 -16.11
CA ASP A 109 -12.51 -14.07 -16.88
C ASP A 109 -13.49 -14.11 -18.05
N ARG A 110 -14.76 -13.74 -17.82
CA ARG A 110 -15.80 -13.73 -18.88
C ARG A 110 -15.54 -12.69 -19.94
N SER A 111 -15.02 -11.52 -19.57
CA SER A 111 -14.71 -10.43 -20.50
C SER A 111 -13.37 -10.60 -21.21
N GLY A 112 -12.49 -11.48 -20.71
CA GLY A 112 -11.13 -11.66 -21.21
C GLY A 112 -10.17 -10.51 -20.88
N VAL A 113 -10.56 -9.61 -19.99
CA VAL A 113 -9.77 -8.47 -19.58
C VAL A 113 -8.77 -8.86 -18.48
N ARG A 114 -7.50 -8.54 -18.67
CA ARG A 114 -6.43 -8.93 -17.75
C ARG A 114 -6.26 -7.91 -16.63
N LEU A 115 -6.01 -8.39 -15.42
CA LEU A 115 -5.57 -7.56 -14.32
C LEU A 115 -4.04 -7.40 -14.40
N LEU A 116 -3.54 -6.18 -14.49
CA LEU A 116 -2.10 -5.88 -14.55
C LEU A 116 -1.53 -5.63 -13.15
N ALA A 117 -0.21 -5.74 -13.04
CA ALA A 117 0.60 -5.56 -11.85
C ALA A 117 0.39 -6.67 -10.80
N CYS A 118 -0.63 -6.62 -9.95
CA CYS A 118 -0.82 -7.61 -8.90
C CYS A 118 -1.88 -8.64 -9.24
N LYS A 119 -1.61 -9.91 -8.96
CA LYS A 119 -2.61 -10.98 -9.07
C LYS A 119 -3.56 -10.93 -7.87
N PRO A 120 -4.83 -11.41 -8.02
CA PRO A 120 -5.77 -11.46 -6.90
C PRO A 120 -5.23 -12.17 -5.66
N ASP A 121 -4.57 -13.32 -5.82
CA ASP A 121 -3.94 -14.06 -4.72
C ASP A 121 -2.86 -13.24 -3.98
N THR A 122 -2.09 -12.46 -4.70
CA THR A 122 -1.08 -11.56 -4.10
C THR A 122 -1.73 -10.48 -3.25
N ILE A 123 -2.84 -9.92 -3.73
CA ILE A 123 -3.61 -8.90 -3.01
C ILE A 123 -4.23 -9.51 -1.76
N ASP A 124 -4.87 -10.67 -1.87
CA ASP A 124 -5.45 -11.38 -0.72
C ASP A 124 -4.41 -11.69 0.34
N ARG A 125 -3.21 -12.17 -0.03
CA ARG A 125 -2.13 -12.46 0.93
C ARG A 125 -1.55 -11.20 1.60
N ALA A 126 -1.64 -10.06 0.96
CA ALA A 126 -1.18 -8.79 1.53
C ALA A 126 -2.23 -8.12 2.43
N GLU A 127 -3.52 -8.29 2.14
CA GLU A 127 -4.61 -7.55 2.80
C GLU A 127 -5.43 -8.40 3.79
N ASP A 128 -5.54 -9.71 3.57
CA ASP A 128 -6.21 -10.60 4.53
C ASP A 128 -5.30 -10.83 5.74
N ARG A 129 -5.81 -10.55 6.92
CA ARG A 129 -5.04 -10.62 8.17
C ARG A 129 -4.42 -11.99 8.43
N GLN A 130 -5.16 -13.08 8.16
CA GLN A 130 -4.65 -14.43 8.42
C GLN A 130 -3.61 -14.83 7.38
N LEU A 131 -3.88 -14.58 6.11
CA LEU A 131 -2.94 -14.89 5.02
C LEU A 131 -1.66 -14.05 5.13
N PHE A 132 -1.78 -12.80 5.56
CA PHE A 132 -0.63 -11.95 5.85
C PHE A 132 0.20 -12.51 7.00
N LYS A 133 -0.44 -12.88 8.11
CA LYS A 133 0.22 -13.51 9.26
C LYS A 133 0.96 -14.78 8.84
N ASP A 134 0.29 -15.69 8.14
CA ASP A 134 0.88 -16.95 7.68
C ASP A 134 2.09 -16.69 6.76
N THR A 135 2.00 -15.65 5.92
CA THR A 135 3.12 -15.24 5.04
C THR A 135 4.30 -14.71 5.85
N MET A 136 4.06 -13.87 6.86
CA MET A 136 5.11 -13.33 7.72
C MET A 136 5.76 -14.43 8.57
N GLU A 137 4.98 -15.36 9.11
CA GLU A 137 5.48 -16.53 9.85
C GLU A 137 6.39 -17.41 8.96
N LYS A 138 5.99 -17.66 7.71
CA LYS A 138 6.80 -18.39 6.73
C LYS A 138 8.15 -17.71 6.48
N LEU A 139 8.18 -16.39 6.43
CA LEU A 139 9.38 -15.58 6.21
C LEU A 139 10.16 -15.34 7.50
N HIS A 140 9.70 -15.81 8.65
CA HIS A 140 10.24 -15.48 9.96
C HIS A 140 10.31 -13.97 10.23
N GLN A 141 9.37 -13.22 9.66
CA GLN A 141 9.24 -11.80 9.88
C GLN A 141 8.34 -11.53 11.10
N PRO A 142 8.79 -10.71 12.06
CA PRO A 142 8.00 -10.41 13.24
C PRO A 142 6.81 -9.52 12.89
N ILE A 143 5.64 -9.87 13.40
CA ILE A 143 4.43 -9.04 13.36
C ILE A 143 4.02 -8.68 14.78
N ILE A 144 3.17 -7.67 14.92
CA ILE A 144 2.64 -7.28 16.21
C ILE A 144 1.76 -8.43 16.75
N PRO A 145 2.08 -9.00 17.94
CA PRO A 145 1.25 -10.03 18.53
C PRO A 145 -0.16 -9.52 18.76
N SER A 146 -1.14 -10.18 18.16
CA SER A 146 -2.55 -9.80 18.25
C SER A 146 -3.46 -11.02 18.24
N LYS A 147 -4.61 -10.92 18.91
CA LYS A 147 -5.64 -11.97 18.95
C LYS A 147 -7.03 -11.35 18.99
N VAL A 148 -7.93 -11.88 18.18
CA VAL A 148 -9.36 -11.62 18.31
C VAL A 148 -9.89 -12.54 19.41
N VAL A 149 -10.61 -11.97 20.37
CA VAL A 149 -11.17 -12.69 21.51
C VAL A 149 -12.66 -12.42 21.66
N GLU A 150 -13.40 -13.40 22.17
CA GLU A 150 -14.86 -13.38 22.35
C GLU A 150 -15.26 -13.31 23.82
N ASP A 151 -14.32 -13.56 24.72
CA ASP A 151 -14.54 -13.51 26.16
C ASP A 151 -13.39 -12.79 26.88
N LEU A 152 -13.66 -12.41 28.12
CA LEU A 152 -12.75 -11.63 28.93
C LEU A 152 -11.55 -12.46 29.41
N ASP A 153 -11.75 -13.71 29.77
CA ASP A 153 -10.68 -14.58 30.30
C ASP A 153 -9.63 -14.83 29.23
N ASP A 154 -10.05 -15.08 27.98
CA ASP A 154 -9.16 -15.25 26.85
C ASP A 154 -8.37 -13.95 26.53
N ALA A 155 -9.00 -12.77 26.72
CA ALA A 155 -8.31 -11.48 26.58
C ALA A 155 -7.20 -11.30 27.61
N LEU A 156 -7.51 -11.61 28.87
CA LEU A 156 -6.57 -11.49 29.98
C LEU A 156 -5.42 -12.49 29.87
N ASP A 157 -5.72 -13.75 29.55
CA ASP A 157 -4.70 -14.78 29.36
C ASP A 157 -3.75 -14.47 28.20
N PHE A 158 -4.29 -13.99 27.08
CA PHE A 158 -3.45 -13.57 25.94
C PHE A 158 -2.55 -12.40 26.31
N ALA A 159 -3.07 -11.41 27.05
CA ALA A 159 -2.26 -10.25 27.48
C ALA A 159 -1.13 -10.65 28.44
N GLU A 160 -1.35 -11.63 29.32
CA GLU A 160 -0.28 -12.17 30.17
C GLU A 160 0.85 -12.83 29.35
N VAL A 161 0.48 -13.49 28.24
CA VAL A 161 1.47 -14.13 27.37
C VAL A 161 2.32 -13.10 26.61
N ILE A 162 1.68 -12.05 26.03
CA ILE A 162 2.39 -11.04 25.22
C ILE A 162 2.99 -9.91 26.06
N GLY A 163 2.60 -9.80 27.33
CA GLY A 163 3.03 -8.76 28.27
C GLY A 163 2.37 -7.40 28.04
N TYR A 164 2.24 -6.63 29.12
CA TYR A 164 1.71 -5.27 29.07
C TYR A 164 2.80 -4.24 28.64
N PRO A 165 2.41 -3.03 28.13
CA PRO A 165 1.05 -2.63 27.83
C PRO A 165 0.48 -3.34 26.59
N VAL A 166 -0.86 -3.45 26.54
CA VAL A 166 -1.61 -3.90 25.36
C VAL A 166 -2.58 -2.82 24.92
N ILE A 167 -3.02 -2.89 23.67
CA ILE A 167 -4.05 -2.00 23.14
C ILE A 167 -5.27 -2.80 22.72
N VAL A 168 -6.45 -2.29 23.04
CA VAL A 168 -7.73 -2.73 22.49
C VAL A 168 -8.19 -1.62 21.55
N PRO A 169 -8.14 -1.81 20.23
CA PRO A 169 -8.66 -0.84 19.29
C PRO A 169 -10.17 -0.64 19.50
N PRO A 170 -10.70 0.58 19.30
CA PRO A 170 -12.14 0.78 19.37
C PRO A 170 -12.84 -0.09 18.33
N PRO A 171 -13.99 -0.73 18.67
CA PRO A 171 -14.76 -1.45 17.67
C PRO A 171 -15.17 -0.50 16.53
N LEU A 172 -15.38 -1.04 15.32
CA LEU A 172 -15.76 -0.30 14.09
C LEU A 172 -17.11 0.43 14.20
N THR A 173 -17.49 0.88 15.39
CA THR A 173 -18.70 1.64 15.67
C THR A 173 -18.41 3.13 15.72
N MET A 174 -19.33 3.92 15.20
CA MET A 174 -19.24 5.37 15.21
C MET A 174 -18.97 5.93 16.62
N GLY A 175 -17.85 6.67 16.77
CA GLY A 175 -17.57 7.44 17.99
C GLY A 175 -16.30 7.07 18.77
N GLY A 176 -15.54 6.05 18.37
CA GLY A 176 -14.23 5.76 18.99
C GLY A 176 -14.25 5.35 20.47
N THR A 177 -15.43 5.01 21.02
CA THR A 177 -15.59 4.57 22.40
C THR A 177 -15.42 3.05 22.52
N GLY A 178 -14.82 2.58 23.62
CA GLY A 178 -14.69 1.15 23.93
C GLY A 178 -13.32 0.54 23.61
N GLY A 179 -12.34 1.36 23.24
CA GLY A 179 -10.94 0.97 23.08
C GLY A 179 -10.01 1.78 23.98
N GLY A 180 -8.74 1.40 24.03
CA GLY A 180 -7.70 2.13 24.77
C GLY A 180 -6.44 1.33 25.03
N ILE A 181 -5.42 2.01 25.55
CA ILE A 181 -4.18 1.39 26.02
C ILE A 181 -4.40 0.89 27.44
N CYS A 182 -3.99 -0.36 27.69
CA CYS A 182 -4.11 -1.05 28.94
C CYS A 182 -2.70 -1.31 29.49
N GLU A 183 -2.32 -0.58 30.52
CA GLU A 183 -1.00 -0.68 31.14
C GLU A 183 -0.86 -1.93 32.01
N ASP A 184 -1.99 -2.46 32.48
CA ASP A 184 -2.06 -3.60 33.38
C ASP A 184 -3.36 -4.42 33.19
N ARG A 185 -3.47 -5.51 33.97
CA ARG A 185 -4.60 -6.42 33.95
C ARG A 185 -5.92 -5.75 34.35
N GLU A 186 -5.92 -4.83 35.32
CA GLU A 186 -7.14 -4.18 35.79
C GLU A 186 -7.72 -3.27 34.71
N LYS A 187 -6.85 -2.51 34.05
CA LYS A 187 -7.25 -1.63 32.95
C LYS A 187 -7.74 -2.41 31.74
N LEU A 188 -7.10 -3.54 31.43
CA LEU A 188 -7.57 -4.43 30.35
C LEU A 188 -8.94 -5.02 30.71
N HIS A 189 -9.15 -5.46 31.95
CA HIS A 189 -10.45 -5.98 32.39
C HIS A 189 -11.58 -4.97 32.15
N GLU A 190 -11.36 -3.70 32.55
CA GLU A 190 -12.34 -2.62 32.35
C GLU A 190 -12.64 -2.41 30.85
N ILE A 191 -11.59 -2.22 30.02
CA ILE A 191 -11.72 -1.89 28.62
C ILE A 191 -12.27 -3.06 27.81
N ALA A 192 -11.80 -4.30 28.05
CA ALA A 192 -12.25 -5.49 27.35
C ALA A 192 -13.73 -5.81 27.65
N THR A 193 -14.15 -5.69 28.92
CA THR A 193 -15.56 -5.88 29.30
C THR A 193 -16.46 -4.90 28.55
N ASN A 194 -16.06 -3.63 28.50
CA ASN A 194 -16.82 -2.61 27.80
C ASN A 194 -16.79 -2.81 26.27
N GLY A 195 -15.62 -3.15 25.71
CA GLY A 195 -15.43 -3.42 24.29
C GLY A 195 -16.27 -4.59 23.79
N LEU A 196 -16.26 -5.72 24.50
CA LEU A 196 -17.10 -6.90 24.19
C LEU A 196 -18.60 -6.56 24.22
N ARG A 197 -19.02 -5.75 25.20
CA ARG A 197 -20.41 -5.30 25.30
C ARG A 197 -20.84 -4.40 24.16
N LEU A 198 -19.95 -3.52 23.69
CA LEU A 198 -20.22 -2.55 22.62
C LEU A 198 -20.05 -3.14 21.22
N SER A 199 -19.30 -4.22 21.08
CA SER A 199 -19.07 -4.89 19.82
C SER A 199 -20.36 -5.57 19.31
N PRO A 200 -20.83 -5.25 18.08
CA PRO A 200 -22.03 -5.89 17.51
C PRO A 200 -21.89 -7.40 17.32
N ILE A 201 -20.67 -7.88 17.18
CA ILE A 201 -20.34 -9.30 16.96
C ILE A 201 -19.72 -9.95 18.20
N HIS A 202 -19.73 -9.27 19.36
CA HIS A 202 -19.17 -9.77 20.61
C HIS A 202 -17.68 -10.17 20.51
N GLN A 203 -16.91 -9.46 19.72
CA GLN A 203 -15.47 -9.69 19.54
C GLN A 203 -14.69 -8.39 19.75
N ILE A 204 -13.51 -8.51 20.34
CA ILE A 204 -12.52 -7.42 20.40
C ILE A 204 -11.17 -7.94 19.93
N LEU A 205 -10.33 -7.04 19.46
CA LEU A 205 -8.93 -7.31 19.22
C LEU A 205 -8.12 -6.90 20.45
N VAL A 206 -7.22 -7.77 20.89
CA VAL A 206 -6.17 -7.45 21.87
C VAL A 206 -4.83 -7.52 21.16
N GLU A 207 -4.04 -6.48 21.29
CA GLU A 207 -2.79 -6.35 20.54
C GLU A 207 -1.67 -5.78 21.42
N LYS A 208 -0.42 -6.21 21.19
CA LYS A 208 0.75 -5.64 21.86
C LYS A 208 0.85 -4.15 21.56
N CYS A 209 0.90 -3.33 22.60
CA CYS A 209 1.11 -1.89 22.43
C CYS A 209 2.57 -1.61 22.06
N ILE A 210 2.75 -0.95 20.92
CA ILE A 210 4.07 -0.52 20.40
C ILE A 210 4.20 1.01 20.41
N SER A 211 3.46 1.67 21.29
CA SER A 211 3.56 3.12 21.44
C SER A 211 5.00 3.53 21.72
N GLY A 212 5.46 4.59 21.05
CA GLY A 212 6.82 5.09 21.16
C GLY A 212 7.85 4.39 20.28
N TRP A 213 7.45 3.36 19.50
CA TRP A 213 8.32 2.82 18.48
C TRP A 213 8.40 3.76 17.29
N LYS A 214 9.53 3.71 16.56
CA LYS A 214 9.72 4.48 15.33
C LYS A 214 8.95 3.83 14.19
N GLU A 215 8.23 4.61 13.41
CA GLU A 215 7.57 4.13 12.20
C GLU A 215 8.46 4.42 10.99
N ILE A 216 8.85 3.35 10.29
CA ILE A 216 9.76 3.38 9.14
C ILE A 216 9.06 2.75 7.96
N GLU A 217 9.10 3.43 6.83
CA GLU A 217 8.54 2.95 5.57
C GLU A 217 9.60 2.70 4.52
N TYR A 218 9.39 1.68 3.68
CA TYR A 218 10.19 1.41 2.49
C TYR A 218 9.30 1.38 1.25
N GLU A 219 9.65 2.21 0.27
CA GLU A 219 9.10 2.11 -1.09
C GLU A 219 9.97 1.17 -1.90
N VAL A 220 9.37 0.10 -2.38
CA VAL A 220 10.05 -1.00 -3.07
C VAL A 220 9.47 -1.16 -4.47
N MET A 221 10.34 -1.48 -5.43
CA MET A 221 9.96 -1.82 -6.81
C MET A 221 10.43 -3.23 -7.14
N ARG A 222 9.55 -4.03 -7.77
CA ARG A 222 9.88 -5.37 -8.21
C ARG A 222 9.26 -5.66 -9.58
N ASP A 223 9.99 -6.36 -10.44
CA ASP A 223 9.51 -6.80 -11.75
C ASP A 223 9.19 -8.30 -11.81
N SER A 224 8.68 -8.75 -12.96
CA SER A 224 8.31 -10.15 -13.20
C SER A 224 9.48 -11.13 -13.24
N LYS A 225 10.72 -10.65 -13.46
CA LYS A 225 11.95 -11.47 -13.43
C LYS A 225 12.55 -11.59 -12.03
N GLY A 226 11.99 -10.87 -11.06
CA GLY A 226 12.47 -10.87 -9.69
C GLY A 226 13.58 -9.86 -9.40
N ASN A 227 13.87 -8.94 -10.33
CA ASN A 227 14.68 -7.77 -9.98
C ASN A 227 13.91 -6.93 -8.98
N VAL A 228 14.55 -6.57 -7.88
CA VAL A 228 13.92 -5.84 -6.78
C VAL A 228 14.87 -4.81 -6.21
N ILE A 229 14.36 -3.60 -5.94
CA ILE A 229 15.11 -2.49 -5.35
C ILE A 229 14.27 -1.76 -4.30
N THR A 230 14.93 -1.09 -3.36
CA THR A 230 14.32 -0.05 -2.54
C THR A 230 14.53 1.31 -3.22
N VAL A 231 13.46 2.06 -3.41
CA VAL A 231 13.54 3.41 -4.02
C VAL A 231 13.89 4.44 -2.95
N CYS A 232 13.27 4.34 -1.79
CA CYS A 232 13.48 5.26 -0.68
C CYS A 232 13.00 4.60 0.63
N ASN A 233 13.69 4.88 1.72
CA ASN A 233 13.14 4.69 3.04
C ASN A 233 12.71 6.05 3.62
N MET A 234 11.71 6.04 4.49
CA MET A 234 11.14 7.23 5.11
C MET A 234 10.85 6.95 6.58
N GLU A 235 10.79 8.02 7.37
CA GLU A 235 10.33 7.93 8.75
C GLU A 235 9.18 8.88 9.02
N ASN A 236 8.23 8.45 9.81
CA ASN A 236 7.23 9.30 10.42
C ASN A 236 7.78 9.82 11.77
N LEU A 237 7.81 11.14 11.93
CA LEU A 237 8.27 11.74 13.19
C LEU A 237 7.24 11.60 14.30
N ASP A 238 5.99 11.48 13.95
CA ASP A 238 4.90 11.26 14.89
C ASP A 238 4.90 9.81 15.39
N PRO A 239 4.39 9.56 16.61
CA PRO A 239 4.33 8.21 17.18
C PRO A 239 3.54 7.23 16.30
N VAL A 240 3.92 5.95 16.35
CA VAL A 240 3.16 4.86 15.73
C VAL A 240 1.68 4.93 16.12
N GLY A 241 0.80 4.85 15.12
CA GLY A 241 -0.65 4.98 15.27
C GLY A 241 -1.22 6.32 14.79
N ILE A 242 -0.38 7.32 14.51
CA ILE A 242 -0.78 8.50 13.75
C ILE A 242 -0.63 8.20 12.27
N HIS A 243 -1.71 8.39 11.52
CA HIS A 243 -1.72 8.07 10.11
C HIS A 243 -0.64 8.85 9.33
N THR A 244 0.12 8.16 8.46
CA THR A 244 1.20 8.76 7.66
C THR A 244 0.79 9.97 6.82
N GLY A 245 -0.49 10.05 6.43
CA GLY A 245 -1.06 11.22 5.76
C GLY A 245 -1.03 12.50 6.61
N ASP A 246 -1.15 12.33 7.91
CA ASP A 246 -1.28 13.40 8.90
C ASP A 246 0.04 13.66 9.66
N SER A 247 1.08 12.85 9.38
CA SER A 247 2.39 12.92 10.03
C SER A 247 3.38 13.79 9.28
N ILE A 248 4.37 14.32 10.01
CA ILE A 248 5.60 14.87 9.42
C ILE A 248 6.45 13.68 8.97
N VAL A 249 6.82 13.65 7.70
CA VAL A 249 7.59 12.55 7.11
C VAL A 249 8.93 13.04 6.57
N LEU A 250 10.00 12.35 6.90
CA LEU A 250 11.35 12.59 6.39
C LEU A 250 11.74 11.54 5.34
N ALA A 251 12.32 11.99 4.25
CA ALA A 251 12.85 11.16 3.17
C ALA A 251 14.28 11.61 2.78
N PRO A 252 15.32 10.77 2.94
CA PRO A 252 15.34 9.46 3.60
C PRO A 252 15.23 9.58 5.13
N SER A 253 14.98 8.44 5.82
CA SER A 253 14.94 8.42 7.28
C SER A 253 16.30 8.78 7.88
N GLN A 254 16.29 9.48 9.01
CA GLN A 254 17.50 10.04 9.61
C GLN A 254 18.01 9.24 10.84
N PRO A 255 17.17 8.58 11.65
CA PRO A 255 17.58 8.01 12.93
C PRO A 255 18.13 6.56 12.81
N LEU A 256 18.19 5.99 11.61
CA LEU A 256 18.64 4.60 11.44
C LEU A 256 20.16 4.52 11.36
N SER A 257 20.74 3.62 12.13
CA SER A 257 22.10 3.13 11.83
C SER A 257 22.08 2.32 10.52
N ASP A 258 23.24 2.16 9.88
CA ASP A 258 23.35 1.34 8.66
C ASP A 258 22.86 -0.09 8.89
N LYS A 259 23.12 -0.67 10.06
CA LYS A 259 22.64 -2.01 10.40
C LYS A 259 21.13 -2.10 10.48
N GLU A 260 20.45 -1.14 11.08
CA GLU A 260 18.99 -1.06 11.14
C GLU A 260 18.41 -0.85 9.75
N TYR A 261 19.00 0.05 8.97
CA TYR A 261 18.62 0.29 7.58
C TYR A 261 18.68 -1.00 6.75
N GLN A 262 19.81 -1.71 6.77
CA GLN A 262 20.00 -2.94 5.98
C GLN A 262 19.08 -4.08 6.45
N MET A 263 18.83 -4.18 7.75
CA MET A 263 17.92 -5.16 8.32
C MET A 263 16.49 -4.97 7.80
N LEU A 264 15.94 -3.76 7.92
CA LEU A 264 14.59 -3.46 7.46
C LEU A 264 14.48 -3.49 5.92
N ARG A 265 15.53 -3.05 5.22
CA ARG A 265 15.63 -3.17 3.76
C ARG A 265 15.53 -4.62 3.32
N THR A 266 16.31 -5.51 3.92
CA THR A 266 16.27 -6.94 3.60
C THR A 266 14.88 -7.52 3.84
N ALA A 267 14.28 -7.21 5.00
CA ALA A 267 12.92 -7.64 5.31
C ALA A 267 11.90 -7.18 4.25
N ALA A 268 11.96 -5.91 3.82
CA ALA A 268 11.07 -5.39 2.78
C ALA A 268 11.25 -6.12 1.44
N LEU A 269 12.50 -6.39 1.01
CA LEU A 269 12.78 -7.11 -0.22
C LEU A 269 12.29 -8.57 -0.18
N ASP A 270 12.49 -9.25 0.95
CA ASP A 270 12.05 -10.64 1.15
C ASP A 270 10.51 -10.73 1.12
N ILE A 271 9.82 -9.82 1.81
CA ILE A 271 8.36 -9.78 1.88
C ILE A 271 7.77 -9.57 0.48
N ILE A 272 8.23 -8.56 -0.26
CA ILE A 272 7.67 -8.26 -1.58
C ILE A 272 7.94 -9.38 -2.58
N THR A 273 9.08 -10.06 -2.44
CA THR A 273 9.47 -11.20 -3.27
C THR A 273 8.58 -12.40 -2.99
N GLU A 274 8.34 -12.74 -1.73
CA GLU A 274 7.44 -13.84 -1.34
C GLU A 274 5.99 -13.60 -1.75
N LEU A 275 5.49 -12.37 -1.59
CA LEU A 275 4.17 -11.98 -2.03
C LEU A 275 4.03 -12.01 -3.56
N GLY A 276 5.14 -11.93 -4.30
CA GLY A 276 5.14 -11.90 -5.75
C GLY A 276 4.53 -10.63 -6.35
N ILE A 277 4.64 -9.51 -5.63
CA ILE A 277 4.15 -8.21 -6.10
C ILE A 277 4.99 -7.76 -7.30
N GLU A 278 4.32 -7.25 -8.34
CA GLU A 278 4.95 -6.64 -9.51
C GLU A 278 4.58 -5.14 -9.57
N GLY A 279 5.57 -4.28 -9.73
CA GLY A 279 5.43 -2.83 -9.66
C GLY A 279 5.87 -2.26 -8.31
N GLY A 280 5.20 -1.18 -7.88
CA GLY A 280 5.49 -0.49 -6.63
C GLY A 280 4.74 -1.07 -5.43
N CYS A 281 5.40 -1.07 -4.28
CA CYS A 281 4.86 -1.53 -3.01
C CYS A 281 5.42 -0.70 -1.87
N ASN A 282 4.62 -0.49 -0.84
CA ASN A 282 5.03 0.14 0.41
C ASN A 282 5.03 -0.89 1.54
N CYS A 283 6.14 -0.97 2.27
CA CYS A 283 6.27 -1.77 3.48
C CYS A 283 6.46 -0.87 4.69
N GLN A 284 5.65 -1.05 5.73
CA GLN A 284 5.72 -0.28 6.96
C GLN A 284 6.18 -1.14 8.12
N PHE A 285 7.12 -0.60 8.87
CA PHE A 285 7.75 -1.24 10.02
C PHE A 285 7.66 -0.36 11.26
N ALA A 286 7.45 -1.00 12.41
CA ALA A 286 7.71 -0.40 13.71
C ALA A 286 9.09 -0.88 14.19
N LEU A 287 9.96 0.04 14.55
CA LEU A 287 11.29 -0.24 15.11
C LEU A 287 11.37 0.25 16.54
N LYS A 288 11.68 -0.64 17.46
CA LYS A 288 11.83 -0.29 18.88
C LYS A 288 13.09 0.58 19.08
N PRO A 289 12.99 1.74 19.73
CA PRO A 289 14.13 2.56 20.03
C PRO A 289 15.24 1.78 20.78
N ASP A 290 16.48 2.08 20.44
CA ASP A 290 17.68 1.50 21.08
C ASP A 290 17.76 -0.06 21.02
N SER A 291 17.10 -0.65 20.04
CA SER A 291 17.01 -2.09 19.85
C SER A 291 16.95 -2.43 18.37
N PHE A 292 17.29 -3.68 18.02
CA PHE A 292 17.03 -4.25 16.68
C PHE A 292 15.68 -4.99 16.59
N GLU A 293 14.85 -4.87 17.62
CA GLU A 293 13.50 -5.43 17.63
C GLU A 293 12.60 -4.59 16.75
N TYR A 294 11.94 -5.22 15.80
CA TYR A 294 10.98 -4.55 14.90
C TYR A 294 9.76 -5.42 14.68
N ALA A 295 8.72 -4.85 14.12
CA ALA A 295 7.55 -5.56 13.64
C ALA A 295 7.11 -5.01 12.29
N VAL A 296 6.61 -5.89 11.42
CA VAL A 296 5.94 -5.50 10.17
C VAL A 296 4.55 -5.03 10.55
N ILE A 297 4.19 -3.80 10.17
CA ILE A 297 2.87 -3.21 10.43
C ILE A 297 1.91 -3.61 9.31
N GLU A 298 2.26 -3.22 8.08
CA GLU A 298 1.46 -3.50 6.90
C GLU A 298 2.30 -3.49 5.62
N VAL A 299 1.75 -4.11 4.59
CA VAL A 299 2.28 -4.08 3.23
C VAL A 299 1.17 -3.67 2.28
N ASN A 300 1.39 -2.60 1.53
CA ASN A 300 0.46 -2.10 0.54
C ASN A 300 0.89 -2.57 -0.85
N PRO A 301 0.21 -3.56 -1.49
CA PRO A 301 0.62 -4.12 -2.80
C PRO A 301 0.25 -3.19 -3.95
N ARG A 302 0.50 -1.91 -3.80
CA ARG A 302 0.15 -0.84 -4.71
C ARG A 302 1.04 0.38 -4.47
N VAL A 303 1.02 1.32 -5.41
CA VAL A 303 1.56 2.66 -5.17
C VAL A 303 0.77 3.32 -4.04
N SER A 304 1.50 3.87 -3.07
CA SER A 304 0.96 4.49 -1.86
C SER A 304 1.06 6.02 -1.94
N ARG A 305 0.59 6.68 -0.89
CA ARG A 305 0.77 8.15 -0.76
C ARG A 305 2.23 8.53 -0.59
N SER A 306 2.97 7.74 0.16
CA SER A 306 4.41 7.91 0.35
C SER A 306 5.22 7.72 -0.93
N SER A 307 4.71 6.97 -1.92
CA SER A 307 5.37 6.83 -3.22
C SER A 307 5.53 8.17 -3.97
N ALA A 308 4.58 9.09 -3.82
CA ALA A 308 4.69 10.43 -4.41
C ALA A 308 5.79 11.25 -3.74
N LEU A 309 5.91 11.18 -2.40
CA LEU A 309 7.00 11.80 -1.66
C LEU A 309 8.34 11.18 -2.03
N ALA A 310 8.45 9.85 -2.05
CA ALA A 310 9.65 9.14 -2.45
C ALA A 310 10.08 9.51 -3.87
N SER A 311 9.14 9.57 -4.82
CA SER A 311 9.42 9.99 -6.20
C SER A 311 9.94 11.43 -6.26
N LYS A 312 9.36 12.34 -5.47
CA LYS A 312 9.81 13.73 -5.41
C LYS A 312 11.19 13.86 -4.76
N ALA A 313 11.45 13.11 -3.70
CA ALA A 313 12.71 13.15 -2.97
C ALA A 313 13.86 12.57 -3.80
N THR A 314 13.64 11.46 -4.48
CA THR A 314 14.69 10.73 -5.20
C THR A 314 14.82 11.09 -6.67
N GLY A 315 13.79 11.71 -7.26
CA GLY A 315 13.66 11.86 -8.69
C GLY A 315 13.25 10.58 -9.43
N TYR A 316 13.20 9.44 -8.74
CA TYR A 316 12.81 8.14 -9.31
C TYR A 316 11.28 8.10 -9.53
N PRO A 317 10.79 7.98 -10.79
CA PRO A 317 9.37 8.12 -11.08
C PRO A 317 8.60 6.82 -10.84
N ILE A 318 8.30 6.48 -9.57
CA ILE A 318 7.70 5.20 -9.16
C ILE A 318 6.47 4.84 -9.99
N ALA A 319 5.51 5.76 -10.15
CA ALA A 319 4.28 5.48 -10.88
C ALA A 319 4.53 5.16 -12.37
N LYS A 320 5.46 5.87 -13.02
CA LYS A 320 5.86 5.61 -14.40
C LYS A 320 6.53 4.25 -14.55
N VAL A 321 7.48 3.93 -13.66
CA VAL A 321 8.21 2.66 -13.69
C VAL A 321 7.27 1.50 -13.38
N ALA A 322 6.39 1.62 -12.37
CA ALA A 322 5.37 0.62 -12.06
C ALA A 322 4.44 0.35 -13.27
N THR A 323 4.05 1.40 -14.00
CA THR A 323 3.25 1.26 -15.22
C THR A 323 4.00 0.51 -16.31
N LYS A 324 5.29 0.79 -16.52
CA LYS A 324 6.10 0.05 -17.49
C LYS A 324 6.29 -1.42 -17.11
N ILE A 325 6.50 -1.71 -15.83
CA ILE A 325 6.53 -3.08 -15.32
C ILE A 325 5.21 -3.81 -15.62
N ALA A 326 4.08 -3.15 -15.36
CA ALA A 326 2.75 -3.70 -15.67
C ALA A 326 2.55 -4.01 -17.18
N LEU A 327 3.24 -3.27 -18.07
CA LEU A 327 3.28 -3.55 -19.51
C LEU A 327 4.24 -4.68 -19.91
N GLY A 328 5.00 -5.25 -18.97
CA GLY A 328 5.91 -6.37 -19.20
C GLY A 328 7.39 -6.00 -19.28
N TYR A 329 7.76 -4.74 -19.05
CA TYR A 329 9.17 -4.34 -18.93
C TYR A 329 9.78 -4.87 -17.62
N THR A 330 11.08 -5.10 -17.63
CA THR A 330 11.87 -5.37 -16.43
C THR A 330 12.70 -4.15 -16.04
N LEU A 331 13.11 -4.06 -14.78
CA LEU A 331 13.85 -2.90 -14.26
C LEU A 331 15.14 -2.63 -15.02
N ASP A 332 15.82 -3.67 -15.51
CA ASP A 332 17.02 -3.58 -16.33
C ASP A 332 16.76 -3.10 -17.77
N GLU A 333 15.52 -3.16 -18.25
CA GLU A 333 15.10 -2.67 -19.57
C GLU A 333 14.55 -1.23 -19.55
N ILE A 334 14.23 -0.71 -18.36
CA ILE A 334 13.71 0.65 -18.18
C ILE A 334 14.88 1.61 -17.94
N THR A 335 14.98 2.64 -18.77
CA THR A 335 15.97 3.72 -18.55
C THR A 335 15.59 4.53 -17.32
N ASN A 336 16.58 4.81 -16.47
CA ASN A 336 16.42 5.67 -15.29
C ASN A 336 16.30 7.14 -15.76
N ASP A 337 15.18 7.78 -15.46
CA ASP A 337 14.89 9.16 -15.90
C ASP A 337 15.84 10.19 -15.25
N VAL A 338 16.45 9.88 -14.10
CA VAL A 338 17.36 10.81 -13.41
C VAL A 338 18.69 10.88 -14.13
N THR A 339 19.24 9.73 -14.52
CA THR A 339 20.56 9.66 -15.17
C THR A 339 20.47 9.72 -16.68
N GLY A 340 19.36 9.27 -17.28
CA GLY A 340 19.19 9.14 -18.73
C GLY A 340 20.02 8.03 -19.40
N GLU A 341 20.94 7.40 -18.67
CA GLU A 341 21.89 6.42 -19.19
C GLU A 341 21.85 5.07 -18.51
N THR A 342 21.60 5.04 -17.18
CA THR A 342 21.54 3.80 -16.41
C THR A 342 20.13 3.18 -16.44
N CYS A 343 20.01 1.94 -16.00
CA CYS A 343 18.70 1.29 -15.87
C CYS A 343 18.00 1.66 -14.55
N ALA A 344 16.70 1.38 -14.48
CA ALA A 344 15.88 1.64 -13.31
C ALA A 344 16.13 0.64 -12.14
N CYS A 345 17.11 -0.26 -12.26
CA CYS A 345 17.45 -1.23 -11.23
C CYS A 345 18.45 -0.72 -10.18
N PHE A 346 18.91 0.53 -10.29
CA PHE A 346 19.80 1.15 -9.30
C PHE A 346 19.00 1.90 -8.23
N GLU A 347 19.32 1.60 -6.98
CA GLU A 347 18.72 2.30 -5.83
C GLU A 347 19.21 3.76 -5.79
N PRO A 348 18.32 4.74 -5.62
CA PRO A 348 18.71 6.13 -5.45
C PRO A 348 19.54 6.35 -4.20
N ALA A 349 20.56 7.22 -4.29
CA ALA A 349 21.32 7.72 -3.16
C ALA A 349 21.09 9.23 -3.02
N LEU A 350 20.78 9.67 -1.80
CA LEU A 350 20.44 11.08 -1.50
C LEU A 350 21.48 11.68 -0.54
N ASP A 351 21.91 12.90 -0.83
CA ASP A 351 22.78 13.72 0.02
C ASP A 351 22.03 14.92 0.66
N TYR A 352 20.69 14.88 0.65
CA TYR A 352 19.79 15.86 1.25
C TYR A 352 18.57 15.16 1.85
N VAL A 353 17.81 15.90 2.65
CA VAL A 353 16.58 15.42 3.29
C VAL A 353 15.39 16.23 2.80
N VAL A 354 14.34 15.55 2.40
CA VAL A 354 13.05 16.16 2.08
C VAL A 354 12.12 15.97 3.27
N VAL A 355 11.51 17.05 3.71
CA VAL A 355 10.56 17.05 4.82
C VAL A 355 9.16 17.36 4.30
N LYS A 356 8.21 16.45 4.52
CA LYS A 356 6.79 16.64 4.25
C LYS A 356 6.11 17.11 5.53
N TYR A 357 5.45 18.27 5.47
CA TYR A 357 4.55 18.72 6.52
C TYR A 357 3.11 18.54 6.11
N PRO A 358 2.24 17.98 6.97
CA PRO A 358 0.79 18.00 6.75
C PRO A 358 0.30 19.44 6.82
N LYS A 359 -0.72 19.77 6.03
CA LYS A 359 -1.22 21.14 5.88
C LYS A 359 -2.66 21.24 6.37
#